data_939422c98326b94996c243afc106d3a2
#
_entry.id   939422c98326b94996c243afc106d3a2
#
_cell.length_a   1.000
_cell.length_b   1.000
_cell.length_c   1.000
_cell.angle_alpha   90.00
_cell.angle_beta   90.00
_cell.angle_gamma   90.00
#
_symmetry.space_group_name_H-M   'P 1'
#
loop_
_entity.id
_entity.type
_entity.pdbx_description
1 polymer ?
#
loop_
_entity_poly.entity_id
_entity_poly.type
_entity_poly.pdbx_seq_one_letter_code
_entity_poly.pdbx_strand_id
1 'polypeptide(L)'
;MTDKMVLRTQQRLNQTYGGDSRFNKVAEDGQTGWSTIYGLTRALQIELGIQNTADNFGPSTQRLFVQRYPNGVQEQKSGDTATSNVYSIIQGALWCKGYSAGSDEITQHFYGGTGKAIKNLKTDMGIGGDSSVDVDIMGALLSMKQFVLLESYGGLNAIRQAQQQINGNYRDYTGIIPTDGLYGREMNTALIQVLQAIEGFTPSEATGNFGSGTKSRLKTISASMVPAIIRSGSGWRL
;
A
#
# COMPACT_ATOMS: atom_id res chain seq x y z
N MET A 1 -9.24 -11.03 -21.19
CA MET A 1 -7.98 -11.72 -21.58
C MET A 1 -7.46 -12.41 -20.33
N THR A 2 -7.13 -13.70 -20.39
CA THR A 2 -6.64 -14.47 -19.24
C THR A 2 -5.14 -14.19 -19.05
N ASP A 3 -4.74 -13.72 -17.89
CA ASP A 3 -3.33 -13.58 -17.52
C ASP A 3 -2.82 -14.90 -16.94
N LYS A 4 -1.76 -15.46 -17.56
CA LYS A 4 -1.18 -16.75 -17.18
C LYS A 4 -0.64 -16.76 -15.74
N MET A 5 -0.06 -15.66 -15.29
CA MET A 5 0.53 -15.60 -13.95
C MET A 5 -0.51 -15.35 -12.85
N VAL A 6 -1.58 -14.62 -13.18
CA VAL A 6 -2.75 -14.52 -12.29
C VAL A 6 -3.42 -15.90 -12.16
N LEU A 7 -3.58 -16.63 -13.26
CA LEU A 7 -4.10 -18.00 -13.22
C LEU A 7 -3.23 -18.93 -12.34
N ARG A 8 -1.91 -18.89 -12.52
CA ARG A 8 -0.98 -19.67 -11.66
C ARG A 8 -1.08 -19.26 -10.18
N THR A 9 -1.29 -17.98 -9.89
CA THR A 9 -1.51 -17.50 -8.54
C THR A 9 -2.78 -18.12 -7.94
N GLN A 10 -3.87 -18.11 -8.69
CA GLN A 10 -5.15 -18.69 -8.27
C GLN A 10 -5.02 -20.22 -8.04
N GLN A 11 -4.37 -20.92 -8.95
CA GLN A 11 -4.08 -22.35 -8.83
C GLN A 11 -3.21 -22.65 -7.60
N ARG A 12 -2.15 -21.88 -7.39
CA ARG A 12 -1.28 -22.02 -6.21
C ARG A 12 -2.05 -21.83 -4.91
N LEU A 13 -2.90 -20.82 -4.84
CA LEU A 13 -3.76 -20.58 -3.67
C LEU A 13 -4.69 -21.77 -3.39
N ASN A 14 -5.39 -22.25 -4.41
CA ASN A 14 -6.30 -23.39 -4.28
C ASN A 14 -5.59 -24.70 -3.93
N GLN A 15 -4.41 -24.95 -4.51
CA GLN A 15 -3.60 -26.12 -4.19
C GLN A 15 -3.08 -26.11 -2.75
N THR A 16 -2.62 -24.94 -2.29
CA THR A 16 -2.00 -24.82 -0.97
C THR A 16 -3.03 -24.76 0.16
N TYR A 17 -4.11 -24.01 -0.04
CA TYR A 17 -5.06 -23.70 1.02
C TYR A 17 -6.47 -24.29 0.80
N GLY A 18 -6.76 -24.84 -0.38
CA GLY A 18 -8.11 -25.29 -0.74
C GLY A 18 -8.68 -26.45 0.11
N GLY A 19 -7.83 -27.09 0.92
CA GLY A 19 -8.23 -28.10 1.93
C GLY A 19 -8.43 -27.52 3.33
N ASP A 20 -8.08 -26.25 3.55
CA ASP A 20 -8.24 -25.58 4.85
C ASP A 20 -9.63 -24.94 4.93
N SER A 21 -10.39 -25.26 5.99
CA SER A 21 -11.76 -24.74 6.19
C SER A 21 -11.83 -23.21 6.34
N ARG A 22 -10.69 -22.56 6.61
CA ARG A 22 -10.57 -21.10 6.72
C ARG A 22 -10.40 -20.41 5.37
N PHE A 23 -10.17 -21.18 4.29
CA PHE A 23 -9.93 -20.68 2.96
C PHE A 23 -11.14 -20.91 2.04
N ASN A 24 -11.55 -19.86 1.34
CA ASN A 24 -12.51 -19.97 0.26
C ASN A 24 -11.77 -20.08 -1.07
N LYS A 25 -11.99 -21.18 -1.81
CA LYS A 25 -11.40 -21.37 -3.13
C LYS A 25 -11.72 -20.21 -4.06
N VAL A 26 -10.72 -19.76 -4.80
CA VAL A 26 -10.85 -18.69 -5.79
C VAL A 26 -11.11 -19.29 -7.18
N ALA A 27 -11.81 -18.54 -8.04
CA ALA A 27 -11.95 -18.93 -9.45
C ALA A 27 -10.58 -18.92 -10.15
N GLU A 28 -10.33 -19.95 -10.97
CA GLU A 28 -9.09 -20.07 -11.77
C GLU A 28 -9.35 -19.53 -13.18
N ASP A 29 -9.59 -18.22 -13.29
CA ASP A 29 -9.97 -17.53 -14.52
C ASP A 29 -8.85 -16.65 -15.12
N GLY A 30 -7.75 -16.49 -14.37
CA GLY A 30 -6.62 -15.64 -14.76
C GLY A 30 -6.99 -14.16 -14.80
N GLN A 31 -7.96 -13.73 -14.04
CA GLN A 31 -8.35 -12.33 -13.92
C GLN A 31 -8.10 -11.82 -12.50
N THR A 32 -7.48 -10.66 -12.39
CA THR A 32 -7.37 -10.00 -11.09
C THR A 32 -8.71 -9.38 -10.71
N GLY A 33 -9.26 -9.83 -9.61
CA GLY A 33 -10.49 -9.31 -9.04
C GLY A 33 -10.48 -9.41 -7.51
N TRP A 34 -11.52 -8.92 -6.88
CA TRP A 34 -11.66 -8.99 -5.42
C TRP A 34 -11.55 -10.42 -4.88
N SER A 35 -12.09 -11.42 -5.59
CA SER A 35 -11.99 -12.83 -5.19
C SER A 35 -10.53 -13.28 -5.04
N THR A 36 -9.67 -12.97 -6.00
CA THR A 36 -8.24 -13.32 -5.95
C THR A 36 -7.53 -12.57 -4.81
N ILE A 37 -7.80 -11.27 -4.63
CA ILE A 37 -7.24 -10.47 -3.54
C ILE A 37 -7.71 -10.97 -2.17
N TYR A 38 -8.96 -11.36 -2.02
CA TYR A 38 -9.49 -11.99 -0.79
C TYR A 38 -8.82 -13.33 -0.53
N GLY A 39 -8.59 -14.14 -1.57
CA GLY A 39 -7.84 -15.39 -1.45
C GLY A 39 -6.43 -15.18 -0.94
N LEU A 40 -5.69 -14.21 -1.50
CA LEU A 40 -4.36 -13.83 -1.03
C LEU A 40 -4.38 -13.34 0.43
N THR A 41 -5.40 -12.55 0.80
CA THR A 41 -5.57 -12.05 2.16
C THR A 41 -5.83 -13.18 3.15
N ARG A 42 -6.75 -14.10 2.85
CA ARG A 42 -7.04 -15.27 3.69
C ARG A 42 -5.83 -16.19 3.79
N ALA A 43 -5.11 -16.42 2.70
CA ALA A 43 -3.88 -17.20 2.70
C ALA A 43 -2.84 -16.60 3.67
N LEU A 44 -2.61 -15.28 3.64
CA LEU A 44 -1.73 -14.60 4.60
C LEU A 44 -2.25 -14.77 6.05
N GLN A 45 -3.54 -14.63 6.28
CA GLN A 45 -4.13 -14.79 7.61
C GLN A 45 -3.92 -16.21 8.15
N ILE A 46 -4.03 -17.24 7.31
CA ILE A 46 -3.74 -18.64 7.67
C ILE A 46 -2.26 -18.78 8.05
N GLU A 47 -1.33 -18.22 7.28
CA GLU A 47 0.11 -18.24 7.59
C GLU A 47 0.45 -17.49 8.89
N LEU A 48 -0.34 -16.48 9.25
CA LEU A 48 -0.23 -15.76 10.53
C LEU A 48 -0.95 -16.48 11.70
N GLY A 49 -1.57 -17.64 11.47
CA GLY A 49 -2.25 -18.42 12.50
C GLY A 49 -3.64 -17.91 12.89
N ILE A 50 -4.27 -17.06 12.08
CA ILE A 50 -5.60 -16.53 12.35
C ILE A 50 -6.64 -17.65 12.12
N GLN A 51 -7.48 -17.91 13.14
CA GLN A 51 -8.50 -18.96 13.08
C GLN A 51 -9.76 -18.51 12.30
N ASN A 52 -10.17 -17.27 12.49
CA ASN A 52 -11.33 -16.70 11.80
C ASN A 52 -10.83 -15.72 10.73
N THR A 53 -10.61 -16.22 9.53
CA THR A 53 -10.15 -15.40 8.39
C THR A 53 -11.25 -14.50 7.86
N ALA A 54 -10.87 -13.39 7.25
CA ALA A 54 -11.77 -12.40 6.64
C ALA A 54 -11.18 -11.85 5.32
N ASP A 55 -12.04 -11.20 4.52
CA ASP A 55 -11.65 -10.67 3.21
C ASP A 55 -10.90 -9.32 3.27
N ASN A 56 -10.38 -8.95 4.43
CA ASN A 56 -9.68 -7.68 4.60
C ASN A 56 -8.37 -7.83 5.37
N PHE A 57 -7.40 -6.96 5.03
CA PHE A 57 -6.16 -6.79 5.76
C PHE A 57 -6.37 -5.77 6.90
N GLY A 58 -7.26 -6.14 7.86
CA GLY A 58 -7.68 -5.28 8.97
C GLY A 58 -6.67 -5.21 10.13
N PRO A 59 -6.97 -4.40 11.19
CA PRO A 59 -6.04 -4.11 12.28
C PRO A 59 -5.48 -5.35 12.98
N SER A 60 -6.26 -6.41 13.16
CA SER A 60 -5.79 -7.67 13.77
C SER A 60 -4.76 -8.37 12.90
N THR A 61 -4.99 -8.43 11.58
CA THR A 61 -4.03 -9.01 10.63
C THR A 61 -2.75 -8.17 10.57
N GLN A 62 -2.86 -6.85 10.52
CA GLN A 62 -1.73 -5.92 10.52
C GLN A 62 -0.86 -6.09 11.77
N ARG A 63 -1.48 -6.15 12.95
CA ARG A 63 -0.76 -6.36 14.22
C ARG A 63 0.02 -7.68 14.22
N LEU A 64 -0.61 -8.79 13.81
CA LEU A 64 0.06 -10.10 13.75
C LEU A 64 1.15 -10.12 12.69
N PHE A 65 0.95 -9.45 11.56
CA PHE A 65 1.99 -9.29 10.54
C PHE A 65 3.21 -8.56 11.10
N VAL A 66 3.03 -7.42 11.78
CA VAL A 66 4.13 -6.67 12.41
C VAL A 66 4.81 -7.49 13.51
N GLN A 67 4.06 -8.26 14.32
CA GLN A 67 4.65 -9.15 15.32
C GLN A 67 5.52 -10.25 14.70
N ARG A 68 5.07 -10.81 13.57
CA ARG A 68 5.81 -11.89 12.86
C ARG A 68 6.99 -11.34 12.05
N TYR A 69 6.84 -10.15 11.49
CA TYR A 69 7.81 -9.50 10.61
C TYR A 69 8.06 -8.05 11.05
N PRO A 70 8.75 -7.83 12.18
CA PRO A 70 8.92 -6.48 12.75
C PRO A 70 9.70 -5.52 11.84
N ASN A 71 10.54 -6.07 10.96
CA ASN A 71 11.28 -5.30 9.95
C ASN A 71 10.70 -5.48 8.54
N GLY A 72 9.45 -5.96 8.42
CA GLY A 72 8.88 -6.39 7.15
C GLY A 72 9.43 -7.75 6.67
N VAL A 73 8.82 -8.30 5.62
CA VAL A 73 9.34 -9.49 4.95
C VAL A 73 10.52 -9.07 4.09
N GLN A 74 11.68 -9.70 4.32
CA GLN A 74 12.95 -9.34 3.69
C GLN A 74 13.25 -10.22 2.48
N GLU A 75 13.92 -9.64 1.48
CA GLU A 75 14.52 -10.39 0.38
C GLU A 75 15.58 -11.35 0.94
N GLN A 76 15.58 -12.59 0.44
CA GLN A 76 16.53 -13.61 0.86
C GLN A 76 17.94 -13.26 0.40
N LYS A 77 18.91 -13.53 1.25
CA LYS A 77 20.33 -13.40 0.91
C LYS A 77 20.74 -14.51 -0.06
N SER A 78 21.80 -14.26 -0.81
CA SER A 78 22.38 -15.28 -1.70
C SER A 78 22.75 -16.54 -0.88
N GLY A 79 22.28 -17.70 -1.36
CA GLY A 79 22.49 -18.99 -0.71
C GLY A 79 21.46 -19.36 0.36
N ASP A 80 20.53 -18.48 0.72
CA ASP A 80 19.40 -18.82 1.60
C ASP A 80 18.41 -19.69 0.83
N THR A 81 18.16 -20.90 1.31
CA THR A 81 17.26 -21.88 0.70
C THR A 81 15.94 -22.03 1.46
N ALA A 82 15.70 -21.20 2.48
CA ALA A 82 14.44 -21.24 3.23
C ALA A 82 13.23 -20.98 2.32
N THR A 83 12.16 -21.71 2.56
CA THR A 83 10.91 -21.57 1.80
C THR A 83 9.81 -20.98 2.67
N SER A 84 8.92 -20.18 2.06
CA SER A 84 7.76 -19.63 2.75
C SER A 84 6.59 -19.42 1.81
N ASN A 85 5.41 -19.81 2.24
CA ASN A 85 4.18 -19.49 1.52
C ASN A 85 3.91 -17.98 1.46
N VAL A 86 4.41 -17.20 2.44
CA VAL A 86 4.31 -15.73 2.42
C VAL A 86 5.04 -15.15 1.20
N TYR A 87 6.14 -15.74 0.78
CA TYR A 87 6.83 -15.33 -0.45
C TYR A 87 5.97 -15.60 -1.70
N SER A 88 5.29 -16.76 -1.75
CA SER A 88 4.35 -17.07 -2.84
C SER A 88 3.17 -16.09 -2.86
N ILE A 89 2.66 -15.69 -1.69
CA ILE A 89 1.57 -14.69 -1.57
C ILE A 89 2.03 -13.33 -2.10
N ILE A 90 3.23 -12.87 -1.74
CA ILE A 90 3.81 -11.62 -2.23
C ILE A 90 3.97 -11.66 -3.75
N GLN A 91 4.54 -12.75 -4.30
CA GLN A 91 4.70 -12.91 -5.74
C GLN A 91 3.36 -12.91 -6.48
N GLY A 92 2.39 -13.67 -5.98
CA GLY A 92 1.04 -13.71 -6.54
C GLY A 92 0.37 -12.35 -6.53
N ALA A 93 0.48 -11.60 -5.43
CA ALA A 93 -0.06 -10.25 -5.33
C ALA A 93 0.60 -9.28 -6.30
N LEU A 94 1.92 -9.37 -6.50
CA LEU A 94 2.65 -8.57 -7.50
C LEU A 94 2.15 -8.86 -8.92
N TRP A 95 2.03 -10.13 -9.28
CA TRP A 95 1.51 -10.53 -10.58
C TRP A 95 0.08 -10.06 -10.81
N CYS A 96 -0.79 -10.16 -9.80
CA CYS A 96 -2.16 -9.62 -9.86
C CYS A 96 -2.19 -8.11 -10.10
N LYS A 97 -1.11 -7.38 -9.77
CA LYS A 97 -0.98 -5.94 -9.99
C LYS A 97 -0.19 -5.57 -11.24
N GLY A 98 0.28 -6.56 -12.01
CA GLY A 98 1.05 -6.37 -13.22
C GLY A 98 2.55 -6.18 -13.01
N TYR A 99 3.06 -6.37 -11.79
CA TYR A 99 4.50 -6.34 -11.51
C TYR A 99 5.10 -7.73 -11.64
N SER A 100 6.00 -7.92 -12.62
CA SER A 100 6.66 -9.20 -12.84
C SER A 100 7.62 -9.54 -11.69
N ALA A 101 7.37 -10.65 -11.00
CA ALA A 101 8.24 -11.16 -9.94
C ALA A 101 9.48 -11.91 -10.46
N GLY A 102 9.75 -11.87 -11.76
CA GLY A 102 11.01 -12.29 -12.38
C GLY A 102 11.08 -13.73 -12.86
N SER A 103 10.11 -14.59 -12.56
CA SER A 103 10.00 -15.94 -13.10
C SER A 103 8.58 -16.20 -13.60
N ASP A 104 8.42 -17.16 -14.51
CA ASP A 104 7.12 -17.62 -14.96
C ASP A 104 6.45 -18.58 -13.97
N GLU A 105 6.89 -18.60 -12.71
CA GLU A 105 6.38 -19.49 -11.68
C GLU A 105 6.19 -18.75 -10.35
N ILE A 106 5.19 -19.17 -9.59
CA ILE A 106 5.03 -18.76 -8.21
C ILE A 106 5.85 -19.68 -7.32
N THR A 107 6.93 -19.16 -6.76
CA THR A 107 7.87 -19.93 -5.94
C THR A 107 7.66 -19.63 -4.45
N GLN A 108 8.34 -20.40 -3.59
CA GLN A 108 8.38 -20.12 -2.15
C GLN A 108 9.68 -19.39 -1.73
N HIS A 109 10.26 -18.63 -2.67
CA HIS A 109 11.52 -17.90 -2.47
C HIS A 109 11.36 -16.43 -2.81
N PHE A 110 12.03 -15.57 -2.06
CA PHE A 110 12.04 -14.14 -2.29
C PHE A 110 13.42 -13.67 -2.74
N TYR A 111 13.69 -13.80 -4.04
CA TYR A 111 14.96 -13.38 -4.66
C TYR A 111 14.80 -12.15 -5.58
N GLY A 112 15.91 -11.74 -6.19
CA GLY A 112 16.10 -10.53 -6.98
C GLY A 112 14.95 -10.10 -7.90
N GLY A 113 14.28 -11.05 -8.58
CA GLY A 113 13.13 -10.72 -9.43
C GLY A 113 11.95 -10.17 -8.63
N THR A 114 11.62 -10.84 -7.52
CA THR A 114 10.58 -10.39 -6.59
C THR A 114 10.99 -9.07 -5.92
N GLY A 115 12.26 -8.95 -5.50
CA GLY A 115 12.81 -7.72 -4.91
C GLY A 115 12.75 -6.54 -5.88
N LYS A 116 13.08 -6.77 -7.16
CA LYS A 116 12.95 -5.75 -8.21
C LYS A 116 11.50 -5.30 -8.40
N ALA A 117 10.55 -6.25 -8.40
CA ALA A 117 9.12 -5.94 -8.53
C ALA A 117 8.62 -5.08 -7.34
N ILE A 118 9.04 -5.37 -6.11
CA ILE A 118 8.72 -4.55 -4.93
C ILE A 118 9.31 -3.14 -5.07
N LYS A 119 10.56 -3.00 -5.52
CA LYS A 119 11.17 -1.67 -5.76
C LYS A 119 10.40 -0.87 -6.80
N ASN A 120 9.99 -1.50 -7.90
CA ASN A 120 9.17 -0.86 -8.93
C ASN A 120 7.82 -0.40 -8.36
N LEU A 121 7.12 -1.28 -7.63
CA LEU A 121 5.88 -0.94 -6.94
C LEU A 121 6.04 0.27 -6.01
N LYS A 122 7.09 0.28 -5.18
CA LYS A 122 7.40 1.39 -4.26
C LYS A 122 7.72 2.69 -5.02
N THR A 123 8.44 2.59 -6.15
CA THR A 123 8.74 3.74 -7.02
C THR A 123 7.46 4.35 -7.59
N ASP A 124 6.56 3.53 -8.10
CA ASP A 124 5.26 3.98 -8.62
C ASP A 124 4.39 4.62 -7.54
N MET A 125 4.52 4.16 -6.29
CA MET A 125 3.87 4.76 -5.13
C MET A 125 4.52 6.07 -4.66
N GLY A 126 5.72 6.41 -5.14
CA GLY A 126 6.48 7.57 -4.67
C GLY A 126 7.19 7.37 -3.32
N ILE A 127 7.31 6.12 -2.85
CA ILE A 127 7.93 5.81 -1.55
C ILE A 127 9.45 5.58 -1.72
N GLY A 128 9.84 4.87 -2.77
CA GLY A 128 11.23 4.44 -2.96
C GLY A 128 11.68 3.40 -1.93
N GLY A 129 13.00 3.17 -1.87
CA GLY A 129 13.61 2.33 -0.84
C GLY A 129 14.02 0.93 -1.29
N ASP A 130 14.17 0.05 -0.32
CA ASP A 130 14.61 -1.34 -0.50
C ASP A 130 13.50 -2.29 -0.99
N SER A 131 13.80 -3.58 -1.06
CA SER A 131 12.88 -4.64 -1.46
C SER A 131 12.05 -5.22 -0.31
N SER A 132 12.13 -4.67 0.90
CA SER A 132 11.35 -5.15 2.04
C SER A 132 9.83 -4.91 1.85
N VAL A 133 9.02 -5.78 2.44
CA VAL A 133 7.55 -5.67 2.43
C VAL A 133 7.10 -5.43 3.86
N ASP A 134 6.94 -4.17 4.23
CA ASP A 134 6.36 -3.76 5.52
C ASP A 134 4.84 -3.91 5.53
N VAL A 135 4.20 -3.53 6.62
CA VAL A 135 2.75 -3.67 6.80
C VAL A 135 1.95 -2.85 5.79
N ASP A 136 2.42 -1.66 5.42
CA ASP A 136 1.75 -0.77 4.47
C ASP A 136 1.88 -1.30 3.04
N ILE A 137 3.07 -1.79 2.68
CA ILE A 137 3.30 -2.43 1.38
C ILE A 137 2.48 -3.71 1.26
N MET A 138 2.41 -4.52 2.33
CA MET A 138 1.53 -5.70 2.34
C MET A 138 0.06 -5.30 2.19
N GLY A 139 -0.38 -4.25 2.86
CA GLY A 139 -1.73 -3.71 2.70
C GLY A 139 -2.03 -3.23 1.28
N ALA A 140 -1.07 -2.56 0.65
CA ALA A 140 -1.18 -2.16 -0.75
C ALA A 140 -1.24 -3.36 -1.71
N LEU A 141 -0.42 -4.39 -1.48
CA LEU A 141 -0.44 -5.65 -2.23
C LEU A 141 -1.80 -6.37 -2.13
N LEU A 142 -2.41 -6.37 -0.94
CA LEU A 142 -3.68 -7.03 -0.66
C LEU A 142 -4.90 -6.10 -0.83
N SER A 143 -4.82 -5.13 -1.72
CA SER A 143 -5.89 -4.19 -2.05
C SER A 143 -6.11 -4.09 -3.56
N MET A 144 -7.19 -3.45 -3.99
CA MET A 144 -7.45 -3.12 -5.41
C MET A 144 -7.02 -1.69 -5.78
N LYS A 145 -6.05 -1.12 -5.05
CA LYS A 145 -5.71 0.29 -5.18
C LYS A 145 -4.51 0.58 -6.08
N GLN A 146 -3.48 -0.25 -6.05
CA GLN A 146 -2.22 0.01 -6.74
C GLN A 146 -1.97 -1.03 -7.81
N PHE A 147 -1.82 -0.59 -9.07
CA PHE A 147 -1.53 -1.43 -10.23
C PHE A 147 -0.51 -0.73 -11.14
N VAL A 148 0.35 -1.48 -11.82
CA VAL A 148 1.30 -0.93 -12.79
C VAL A 148 0.60 -0.13 -13.90
N LEU A 149 -0.61 -0.53 -14.27
CA LEU A 149 -1.40 0.12 -15.33
C LEU A 149 -1.99 1.49 -14.95
N LEU A 150 -2.00 1.89 -13.67
CA LEU A 150 -2.52 3.21 -13.26
C LEU A 150 -1.81 4.35 -13.99
N GLU A 151 -0.52 4.18 -14.29
CA GLU A 151 0.25 5.16 -15.07
C GLU A 151 -0.31 5.34 -16.50
N SER A 152 -0.89 4.29 -17.07
CA SER A 152 -1.39 4.26 -18.46
C SER A 152 -2.88 4.62 -18.59
N TYR A 153 -3.65 4.53 -17.51
CA TYR A 153 -5.13 4.64 -17.56
C TYR A 153 -5.70 6.03 -17.30
N GLY A 154 -4.89 7.05 -17.39
CA GLY A 154 -5.39 8.42 -17.32
C GLY A 154 -5.05 9.13 -16.01
N GLY A 155 -5.88 10.10 -15.65
CA GLY A 155 -5.57 11.02 -14.57
C GLY A 155 -4.56 12.09 -15.00
N LEU A 156 -4.42 13.09 -14.15
CA LEU A 156 -3.46 14.18 -14.37
C LEU A 156 -2.12 13.84 -13.72
N ASN A 157 -1.03 14.00 -14.46
CA ASN A 157 0.32 13.75 -13.93
C ASN A 157 0.64 14.61 -12.71
N ALA A 158 0.18 15.86 -12.67
CA ALA A 158 0.36 16.72 -11.50
C ALA A 158 -0.33 16.17 -10.23
N ILE A 159 -1.53 15.58 -10.37
CA ILE A 159 -2.21 14.93 -9.25
C ILE A 159 -1.47 13.66 -8.84
N ARG A 160 -0.99 12.85 -9.79
CA ARG A 160 -0.16 11.66 -9.50
C ARG A 160 1.10 12.02 -8.72
N GLN A 161 1.81 13.07 -9.13
CA GLN A 161 2.99 13.57 -8.40
C GLN A 161 2.62 14.02 -6.98
N ALA A 162 1.49 14.70 -6.78
CA ALA A 162 1.02 15.07 -5.46
C ALA A 162 0.68 13.82 -4.60
N GLN A 163 0.02 12.81 -5.19
CA GLN A 163 -0.25 11.53 -4.52
C GLN A 163 1.06 10.83 -4.11
N GLN A 164 2.05 10.79 -4.99
CA GLN A 164 3.38 10.24 -4.70
C GLN A 164 4.09 10.99 -3.58
N GLN A 165 4.02 12.34 -3.57
CA GLN A 165 4.59 13.14 -2.49
C GLN A 165 3.88 12.90 -1.15
N ILE A 166 2.55 12.73 -1.15
CA ILE A 166 1.79 12.38 0.05
C ILE A 166 2.25 11.02 0.57
N ASN A 167 2.34 10.01 -0.27
CA ASN A 167 2.82 8.67 0.11
C ASN A 167 4.25 8.71 0.66
N GLY A 168 5.13 9.50 0.04
CA GLY A 168 6.54 9.59 0.45
C GLY A 168 6.76 10.33 1.77
N ASN A 169 5.96 11.37 2.04
CA ASN A 169 6.22 12.29 3.15
C ASN A 169 5.22 12.20 4.31
N TYR A 170 4.02 11.69 4.07
CA TYR A 170 2.92 11.73 5.03
C TYR A 170 2.22 10.38 5.22
N ARG A 171 2.83 9.27 4.80
CA ARG A 171 2.19 7.94 4.88
C ARG A 171 1.81 7.52 6.31
N ASP A 172 2.50 8.02 7.33
CA ASP A 172 2.15 7.77 8.73
C ASP A 172 0.79 8.37 9.13
N TYR A 173 0.36 9.38 8.39
CA TYR A 173 -0.93 10.06 8.57
C TYR A 173 -2.02 9.54 7.64
N THR A 174 -1.67 9.27 6.38
CA THR A 174 -2.63 8.99 5.30
C THR A 174 -2.74 7.51 4.95
N GLY A 175 -1.77 6.68 5.40
CA GLY A 175 -1.52 5.40 4.76
C GLY A 175 -1.04 5.59 3.32
N ILE A 176 -1.01 4.50 2.56
CA ILE A 176 -0.70 4.55 1.12
C ILE A 176 -1.99 4.81 0.34
N ILE A 177 -2.03 5.93 -0.39
CA ILE A 177 -3.10 6.26 -1.32
C ILE A 177 -2.75 5.85 -2.75
N PRO A 178 -3.74 5.59 -3.63
CA PRO A 178 -3.48 5.28 -5.04
C PRO A 178 -2.76 6.43 -5.75
N THR A 179 -1.84 6.09 -6.66
CA THR A 179 -1.15 7.06 -7.53
C THR A 179 -1.74 7.04 -8.94
N ASP A 180 -3.05 7.23 -9.02
CA ASP A 180 -3.86 7.14 -10.24
C ASP A 180 -4.03 8.46 -11.00
N GLY A 181 -3.58 9.57 -10.41
CA GLY A 181 -3.74 10.90 -10.98
C GLY A 181 -5.17 11.43 -10.94
N LEU A 182 -6.05 10.83 -10.13
CA LEU A 182 -7.45 11.26 -9.99
C LEU A 182 -7.66 12.01 -8.67
N TYR A 183 -8.40 13.09 -8.75
CA TYR A 183 -8.84 13.85 -7.58
C TYR A 183 -10.20 13.34 -7.12
N GLY A 184 -10.17 12.42 -6.16
CA GLY A 184 -11.38 11.83 -5.59
C GLY A 184 -11.48 12.05 -4.07
N ARG A 185 -12.44 11.35 -3.46
CA ARG A 185 -12.68 11.44 -2.00
C ARG A 185 -11.44 11.05 -1.20
N GLU A 186 -10.72 10.02 -1.61
CA GLU A 186 -9.51 9.55 -0.93
C GLU A 186 -8.40 10.60 -0.97
N MET A 187 -8.16 11.23 -2.13
CA MET A 187 -7.21 12.34 -2.27
C MET A 187 -7.59 13.52 -1.39
N ASN A 188 -8.88 13.91 -1.37
CA ASN A 188 -9.36 14.99 -0.52
C ASN A 188 -9.14 14.68 0.98
N THR A 189 -9.44 13.47 1.43
CA THR A 189 -9.20 13.04 2.80
C THR A 189 -7.71 13.12 3.14
N ALA A 190 -6.84 12.61 2.26
CA ALA A 190 -5.39 12.67 2.44
C ALA A 190 -4.86 14.10 2.53
N LEU A 191 -5.35 15.01 1.69
CA LEU A 191 -4.96 16.44 1.76
C LEU A 191 -5.35 17.09 3.09
N ILE A 192 -6.53 16.74 3.64
CA ILE A 192 -6.93 17.23 4.97
C ILE A 192 -6.02 16.64 6.06
N GLN A 193 -5.65 15.36 5.97
CA GLN A 193 -4.70 14.73 6.90
C GLN A 193 -3.30 15.37 6.81
N VAL A 194 -2.82 15.69 5.60
CA VAL A 194 -1.58 16.46 5.40
C VAL A 194 -1.67 17.83 6.06
N LEU A 195 -2.78 18.55 5.87
CA LEU A 195 -2.99 19.84 6.55
C LEU A 195 -2.95 19.67 8.08
N GLN A 196 -3.63 18.66 8.61
CA GLN A 196 -3.63 18.35 10.04
C GLN A 196 -2.22 18.00 10.56
N ALA A 197 -1.42 17.25 9.79
CA ALA A 197 -0.02 16.99 10.12
C ALA A 197 0.81 18.29 10.21
N ILE A 198 0.64 19.20 9.25
CA ILE A 198 1.29 20.52 9.23
C ILE A 198 0.85 21.36 10.44
N GLU A 199 -0.41 21.24 10.86
CA GLU A 199 -0.96 21.90 12.05
C GLU A 199 -0.52 21.27 13.38
N GLY A 200 0.29 20.18 13.34
CA GLY A 200 0.82 19.52 14.53
C GLY A 200 -0.14 18.54 15.20
N PHE A 201 -1.13 18.01 14.48
CA PHE A 201 -1.87 16.83 14.92
C PHE A 201 -0.97 15.59 14.86
N THR A 202 -1.17 14.65 15.76
CA THR A 202 -0.55 13.33 15.67
C THR A 202 -1.24 12.47 14.60
N PRO A 203 -0.61 11.39 14.09
CA PRO A 203 -1.26 10.49 13.14
C PRO A 203 -2.63 9.95 13.60
N SER A 204 -2.78 9.67 14.90
CA SER A 204 -4.05 9.19 15.46
C SER A 204 -5.14 10.26 15.57
N GLU A 205 -4.76 11.55 15.60
CA GLU A 205 -5.67 12.69 15.64
C GLU A 205 -6.05 13.21 14.24
N ALA A 206 -5.25 12.90 13.23
CA ALA A 206 -5.45 13.35 11.86
C ALA A 206 -6.55 12.54 11.17
N THR A 207 -7.79 12.92 11.40
CA THR A 207 -8.98 12.16 10.95
C THR A 207 -9.31 12.31 9.47
N GLY A 208 -8.68 13.26 8.75
CA GLY A 208 -9.06 13.62 7.39
C GLY A 208 -10.39 14.38 7.27
N ASN A 209 -10.95 14.83 8.39
CA ASN A 209 -12.16 15.66 8.43
C ASN A 209 -11.80 17.11 8.75
N PHE A 210 -12.26 18.05 7.93
CA PHE A 210 -12.06 19.48 8.15
C PHE A 210 -13.06 20.03 9.19
N GLY A 211 -12.91 19.55 10.44
CA GLY A 211 -13.79 19.86 11.57
C GLY A 211 -13.40 21.13 12.35
N SER A 212 -14.01 21.32 13.50
CA SER A 212 -13.78 22.49 14.38
C SER A 212 -12.34 22.57 14.89
N GLY A 213 -11.71 21.43 15.22
CA GLY A 213 -10.32 21.36 15.67
C GLY A 213 -9.35 21.88 14.61
N THR A 214 -9.45 21.36 13.37
CA THR A 214 -8.66 21.82 12.21
C THR A 214 -8.87 23.33 11.96
N LYS A 215 -10.14 23.78 11.93
CA LYS A 215 -10.45 25.21 11.74
C LYS A 215 -9.86 26.09 12.84
N SER A 216 -9.86 25.64 14.08
CA SER A 216 -9.31 26.41 15.21
C SER A 216 -7.80 26.54 15.12
N ARG A 217 -7.08 25.42 14.85
CA ARG A 217 -5.61 25.44 14.70
C ARG A 217 -5.17 26.28 13.51
N LEU A 218 -5.86 26.17 12.35
CA LEU A 218 -5.57 26.97 11.17
C LEU A 218 -5.69 28.49 11.45
N LYS A 219 -6.71 28.91 12.20
CA LYS A 219 -6.86 30.31 12.62
C LYS A 219 -5.70 30.78 13.51
N THR A 220 -5.23 29.93 14.40
CA THR A 220 -4.09 30.25 15.29
C THR A 220 -2.80 30.43 14.49
N ILE A 221 -2.52 29.53 13.54
CA ILE A 221 -1.35 29.60 12.68
C ILE A 221 -1.41 30.85 11.79
N SER A 222 -2.53 31.13 11.15
CA SER A 222 -2.68 32.33 10.32
C SER A 222 -2.52 33.61 11.13
N ALA A 223 -3.05 33.66 12.34
CA ALA A 223 -2.88 34.80 13.24
C ALA A 223 -1.44 35.00 13.67
N SER A 224 -0.65 33.93 13.85
CA SER A 224 0.77 34.00 14.18
C SER A 224 1.67 34.42 13.00
N MET A 225 1.25 34.14 11.78
CA MET A 225 1.99 34.51 10.54
C MET A 225 1.78 35.97 10.13
N VAL A 226 0.61 36.54 10.39
CA VAL A 226 0.28 37.94 10.04
C VAL A 226 1.28 38.96 10.63
N PRO A 227 1.72 38.89 11.89
CA PRO A 227 2.74 39.81 12.42
C PRO A 227 4.10 39.69 11.75
N ALA A 228 4.48 38.50 11.29
CA ALA A 228 5.76 38.27 10.60
C ALA A 228 5.75 38.89 9.19
N ILE A 229 4.64 38.78 8.47
CA ILE A 229 4.45 39.39 7.14
C ILE A 229 4.46 40.93 7.26
N ILE A 230 3.80 41.50 8.26
CA ILE A 230 3.77 42.96 8.47
C ILE A 230 5.16 43.48 8.85
N ARG A 231 5.95 42.71 9.64
CA ARG A 231 7.32 43.12 10.00
C ARG A 231 8.32 43.02 8.83
N SER A 232 8.10 42.10 7.88
CA SER A 232 8.95 41.98 6.67
C SER A 232 8.53 42.96 5.55
N GLY A 233 7.37 43.57 5.67
CA GLY A 233 6.76 44.45 4.65
C GLY A 233 7.22 45.93 4.68
N SER A 234 8.30 46.30 5.43
CA SER A 234 8.88 47.62 5.37
C SER A 234 9.78 47.76 4.15
N GLY A 235 9.20 47.80 2.94
CA GLY A 235 10.00 47.91 1.75
C GLY A 235 9.26 48.15 0.42
N TRP A 236 7.96 48.31 0.41
CA TRP A 236 7.24 48.72 -0.80
C TRP A 236 6.75 50.16 -0.63
N ARG A 237 7.60 51.12 -1.08
CA ARG A 237 7.10 52.47 -1.43
C ARG A 237 6.68 52.42 -2.88
N LEU A 238 5.46 52.95 -3.14
CA LEU A 238 4.95 53.26 -4.47
C LEU A 238 5.86 54.28 -5.17
#